data_8a9d33773d4d33c32d738376b4f65792
#
_entry.id   8a9d33773d4d33c32d738376b4f65792
#
_cell.length_a   1.000
_cell.length_b   1.000
_cell.length_c   1.000
_cell.angle_alpha   90.00
_cell.angle_beta   90.00
_cell.angle_gamma   90.00
#
_symmetry.space_group_name_H-M   'P 1'
#
loop_
_entity.id
_entity.type
_entity.pdbx_description
1 polymer ?
#
loop_
_entity_poly.entity_id
_entity_poly.type
_entity_poly.pdbx_seq_one_letter_code
_entity_poly.pdbx_strand_id
1 'polypeptide(L)'
;MAERGTVHLNMIVTKTGDQGQTCLNDGSRISKASPRIKALASIEQVAVKLGYFIHVCEDQILQVKLPENRSCEIKLTQLATSFQQEMYDIGSDISTPFVDGEDRIRFPQESVEELTELIGRLTLALEPLDSFILPQGSLRVLIAHDIRTLVRQAEIHVWDIEEAVNPAVLQFLNRLSDFWFVLGRILFAEETQTGGTENQKWEPRQKQDRGCRFTQT
;
A
#
# COMPACT_ATOMS: atom_id res chain seq x y z
N MET A 1 5.14 29.48 -4.38
CA MET A 1 5.01 28.38 -3.38
C MET A 1 3.61 28.52 -2.81
N ALA A 2 2.72 27.58 -3.08
CA ALA A 2 1.41 27.56 -2.43
C ALA A 2 1.64 27.29 -0.93
N GLU A 3 1.11 28.17 -0.06
CA GLU A 3 1.16 27.96 1.39
C GLU A 3 0.42 26.65 1.73
N ARG A 4 1.13 25.72 2.37
CA ARG A 4 0.49 24.56 2.98
C ARG A 4 -0.49 25.10 4.01
N GLY A 5 -1.78 24.86 3.83
CA GLY A 5 -2.81 25.22 4.79
C GLY A 5 -2.45 24.58 6.15
N THR A 6 -2.37 25.38 7.19
CA THR A 6 -2.14 24.93 8.56
C THR A 6 -3.40 24.23 9.04
N VAL A 7 -3.32 22.90 9.26
CA VAL A 7 -4.39 22.13 9.88
C VAL A 7 -4.36 22.41 11.39
N HIS A 8 -5.42 23.02 11.92
CA HIS A 8 -5.60 23.27 13.35
C HIS A 8 -6.54 22.22 13.96
N LEU A 9 -5.99 21.26 14.71
CA LEU A 9 -6.75 20.22 15.40
C LEU A 9 -6.91 20.54 16.89
N ASN A 10 -7.44 21.73 17.18
CA ASN A 10 -7.58 22.21 18.56
C ASN A 10 -8.75 21.55 19.31
N MET A 11 -9.70 20.97 18.61
CA MET A 11 -10.86 20.29 19.17
C MET A 11 -11.16 19.00 18.41
N ILE A 12 -11.02 17.88 19.08
CA ILE A 12 -11.22 16.55 18.49
C ILE A 12 -12.72 16.19 18.50
N VAL A 13 -13.42 16.45 19.59
CA VAL A 13 -14.84 16.10 19.72
C VAL A 13 -15.70 17.32 19.35
N THR A 14 -16.19 17.34 18.10
CA THR A 14 -17.06 18.42 17.61
C THR A 14 -18.55 18.06 17.56
N LYS A 15 -18.87 16.75 17.67
CA LYS A 15 -20.23 16.19 17.55
C LYS A 15 -20.96 16.50 16.23
N THR A 16 -20.31 17.18 15.30
CA THR A 16 -20.94 17.58 14.00
C THR A 16 -21.19 16.39 13.08
N GLY A 17 -20.55 15.26 13.35
CA GLY A 17 -20.65 14.03 12.57
C GLY A 17 -21.61 12.98 13.13
N ASP A 18 -22.32 13.23 14.24
CA ASP A 18 -23.14 12.23 14.94
C ASP A 18 -24.39 11.80 14.15
N GLN A 19 -24.79 12.61 13.18
CA GLN A 19 -25.93 12.32 12.30
C GLN A 19 -25.53 11.64 10.98
N GLY A 20 -24.33 11.03 10.92
CA GLY A 20 -23.88 10.27 9.75
C GLY A 20 -23.36 11.11 8.59
N GLN A 21 -23.04 12.37 8.81
CA GLN A 21 -22.43 13.26 7.81
C GLN A 21 -21.06 13.72 8.27
N THR A 22 -20.19 14.05 7.31
CA THR A 22 -18.87 14.65 7.54
C THR A 22 -18.61 15.78 6.54
N CYS A 23 -17.55 16.57 6.77
CA CYS A 23 -17.13 17.61 5.83
C CYS A 23 -15.95 17.10 4.99
N LEU A 24 -15.92 17.50 3.73
CA LEU A 24 -14.76 17.38 2.85
C LEU A 24 -13.85 18.63 2.99
N ASN A 25 -12.69 18.61 2.34
CA ASN A 25 -11.71 19.72 2.39
C ASN A 25 -12.26 21.04 1.85
N ASP A 26 -13.23 21.00 0.94
CA ASP A 26 -13.92 22.18 0.40
C ASP A 26 -15.03 22.73 1.30
N GLY A 27 -15.25 22.09 2.46
CA GLY A 27 -16.30 22.42 3.41
C GLY A 27 -17.68 21.85 3.07
N SER A 28 -17.84 21.15 1.94
CA SER A 28 -19.09 20.47 1.58
C SER A 28 -19.37 19.32 2.55
N ARG A 29 -20.67 19.06 2.79
CA ARG A 29 -21.08 17.95 3.66
C ARG A 29 -21.50 16.75 2.83
N ILE A 30 -21.01 15.58 3.23
CA ILE A 30 -21.27 14.31 2.56
C ILE A 30 -21.62 13.22 3.57
N SER A 31 -22.37 12.21 3.14
CA SER A 31 -22.66 11.03 3.95
C SER A 31 -21.39 10.27 4.30
N LYS A 32 -21.24 9.85 5.55
CA LYS A 32 -20.14 8.93 5.97
C LYS A 32 -20.22 7.57 5.27
N ALA A 33 -21.37 7.20 4.69
CA ALA A 33 -21.55 5.97 3.92
C ALA A 33 -21.22 6.13 2.43
N SER A 34 -20.84 7.34 1.97
CA SER A 34 -20.51 7.57 0.56
C SER A 34 -19.26 6.79 0.12
N PRO A 35 -19.14 6.42 -1.19
CA PRO A 35 -17.94 5.78 -1.73
C PRO A 35 -16.66 6.58 -1.44
N ARG A 36 -16.71 7.90 -1.55
CA ARG A 36 -15.57 8.79 -1.29
C ARG A 36 -15.04 8.66 0.15
N ILE A 37 -15.93 8.60 1.14
CA ILE A 37 -15.52 8.42 2.54
C ILE A 37 -15.00 7.01 2.80
N LYS A 38 -15.56 5.99 2.14
CA LYS A 38 -15.02 4.62 2.21
C LYS A 38 -13.60 4.53 1.61
N ALA A 39 -13.37 5.20 0.49
CA ALA A 39 -12.06 5.29 -0.13
C ALA A 39 -11.04 5.97 0.81
N LEU A 40 -11.39 7.13 1.39
CA LEU A 40 -10.56 7.83 2.37
C LEU A 40 -10.20 6.94 3.56
N ALA A 41 -11.18 6.23 4.14
CA ALA A 41 -10.94 5.31 5.24
C ALA A 41 -9.99 4.16 4.86
N SER A 42 -10.07 3.65 3.62
CA SER A 42 -9.17 2.59 3.14
C SER A 42 -7.75 3.10 2.92
N ILE A 43 -7.57 4.31 2.41
CA ILE A 43 -6.26 4.97 2.30
C ILE A 43 -5.62 5.14 3.69
N GLU A 44 -6.40 5.57 4.67
CA GLU A 44 -5.94 5.67 6.05
C GLU A 44 -5.52 4.31 6.63
N GLN A 45 -6.26 3.23 6.34
CA GLN A 45 -5.87 1.87 6.76
C GLN A 45 -4.52 1.46 6.18
N VAL A 46 -4.23 1.80 4.91
CA VAL A 46 -2.89 1.57 4.32
C VAL A 46 -1.83 2.34 5.11
N ALA A 47 -2.05 3.62 5.39
CA ALA A 47 -1.10 4.45 6.14
C ALA A 47 -0.80 3.88 7.55
N VAL A 48 -1.83 3.40 8.25
CA VAL A 48 -1.67 2.73 9.56
C VAL A 48 -0.85 1.44 9.41
N LYS A 49 -1.12 0.61 8.39
CA LYS A 49 -0.38 -0.64 8.17
C LYS A 49 1.07 -0.40 7.80
N LEU A 50 1.38 0.67 7.07
CA LEU A 50 2.76 1.12 6.82
C LEU A 50 3.49 1.44 8.14
N GLY A 51 2.79 2.01 9.13
CA GLY A 51 3.33 2.19 10.49
C GLY A 51 3.72 0.88 11.18
N TYR A 52 2.93 -0.18 11.01
CA TYR A 52 3.32 -1.53 11.49
C TYR A 52 4.58 -2.04 10.79
N PHE A 53 4.69 -1.83 9.48
CA PHE A 53 5.88 -2.23 8.74
C PHE A 53 7.12 -1.47 9.21
N ILE A 54 7.02 -0.16 9.41
CA ILE A 54 8.09 0.70 9.95
C ILE A 54 8.55 0.16 11.30
N HIS A 55 7.62 -0.14 12.21
CA HIS A 55 7.94 -0.65 13.54
C HIS A 55 8.69 -2.00 13.48
N VAL A 56 8.25 -2.92 12.62
CA VAL A 56 8.86 -4.26 12.52
C VAL A 56 10.22 -4.22 11.82
N CYS A 57 10.42 -3.29 10.88
CA CYS A 57 11.67 -3.18 10.15
C CYS A 57 12.73 -2.34 10.88
N GLU A 58 12.33 -1.49 11.85
CA GLU A 58 13.23 -0.58 12.57
C GLU A 58 14.23 0.10 11.61
N ASP A 59 15.54 0.04 11.91
CA ASP A 59 16.59 0.64 11.08
C ASP A 59 17.18 -0.34 10.03
N GLN A 60 16.43 -1.35 9.61
CA GLN A 60 16.93 -2.35 8.67
C GLN A 60 17.18 -1.75 7.28
N ILE A 61 18.35 -2.11 6.73
CA ILE A 61 18.73 -1.81 5.36
C ILE A 61 18.69 -3.11 4.57
N LEU A 62 17.83 -3.17 3.56
CA LEU A 62 17.74 -4.30 2.66
C LEU A 62 18.76 -4.14 1.52
N GLN A 63 19.66 -5.10 1.38
CA GLN A 63 20.62 -5.18 0.29
C GLN A 63 20.04 -6.03 -0.84
N VAL A 64 19.72 -5.41 -1.95
CA VAL A 64 19.15 -6.11 -3.12
C VAL A 64 20.26 -6.31 -4.16
N LYS A 65 20.57 -7.57 -4.46
CA LYS A 65 21.50 -7.94 -5.53
C LYS A 65 20.75 -7.90 -6.87
N LEU A 66 21.31 -7.17 -7.81
CA LEU A 66 20.79 -7.04 -9.18
C LEU A 66 21.73 -7.76 -10.16
N PRO A 67 21.28 -8.04 -11.39
CA PRO A 67 22.16 -8.57 -12.45
C PRO A 67 23.38 -7.68 -12.70
N GLU A 68 24.42 -8.25 -13.35
CA GLU A 68 25.65 -7.56 -13.74
C GLU A 68 26.45 -7.00 -12.54
N ASN A 69 26.43 -7.72 -11.39
CA ASN A 69 27.11 -7.32 -10.15
C ASN A 69 26.69 -5.95 -9.60
N ARG A 70 25.48 -5.51 -9.94
CA ARG A 70 24.87 -4.30 -9.36
C ARG A 70 24.17 -4.64 -8.04
N SER A 71 24.00 -3.66 -7.20
CA SER A 71 23.22 -3.77 -5.98
C SER A 71 22.52 -2.44 -5.68
N CYS A 72 21.44 -2.50 -4.94
CA CYS A 72 20.84 -1.31 -4.34
C CYS A 72 20.57 -1.52 -2.85
N GLU A 73 20.57 -0.44 -2.12
CA GLU A 73 20.23 -0.40 -0.70
C GLU A 73 18.86 0.24 -0.52
N ILE A 74 18.01 -0.40 0.25
CA ILE A 74 16.68 0.11 0.58
C ILE A 74 16.62 0.27 2.10
N LYS A 75 16.48 1.52 2.56
CA LYS A 75 16.16 1.84 3.95
C LYS A 75 14.67 1.65 4.13
N LEU A 76 14.26 0.49 4.68
CA LEU A 76 12.86 0.06 4.72
C LEU A 76 11.95 1.05 5.45
N THR A 77 12.41 1.62 6.56
CA THR A 77 11.65 2.60 7.33
C THR A 77 11.47 3.92 6.56
N GLN A 78 12.53 4.41 5.91
CA GLN A 78 12.45 5.64 5.12
C GLN A 78 11.50 5.48 3.93
N LEU A 79 11.59 4.35 3.23
CA LEU A 79 10.71 4.02 2.10
C LEU A 79 9.24 3.92 2.54
N ALA A 80 8.96 3.20 3.63
CA ALA A 80 7.60 3.09 4.13
C ALA A 80 7.04 4.43 4.64
N THR A 81 7.89 5.29 5.21
CA THR A 81 7.50 6.65 5.63
C THR A 81 7.17 7.53 4.43
N SER A 82 7.91 7.43 3.30
CA SER A 82 7.54 8.17 2.09
C SER A 82 6.17 7.74 1.57
N PHE A 83 5.88 6.45 1.54
CA PHE A 83 4.55 5.97 1.17
C PHE A 83 3.44 6.43 2.14
N GLN A 84 3.73 6.55 3.45
CA GLN A 84 2.75 7.15 4.38
C GLN A 84 2.42 8.59 4.00
N GLN A 85 3.42 9.42 3.63
CA GLN A 85 3.17 10.78 3.17
C GLN A 85 2.31 10.80 1.90
N GLU A 86 2.63 9.94 0.94
CA GLU A 86 1.84 9.81 -0.29
C GLU A 86 0.39 9.35 -0.03
N MET A 87 0.13 8.50 0.98
CA MET A 87 -1.24 8.17 1.38
C MET A 87 -2.01 9.40 1.87
N TYR A 88 -1.38 10.30 2.60
CA TYR A 88 -2.02 11.56 3.02
C TYR A 88 -2.21 12.51 1.84
N ASP A 89 -1.28 12.59 0.91
CA ASP A 89 -1.41 13.40 -0.31
C ASP A 89 -2.55 12.88 -1.20
N ILE A 90 -2.66 11.54 -1.37
CA ILE A 90 -3.78 10.89 -2.04
C ILE A 90 -5.10 11.16 -1.32
N GLY A 91 -5.13 11.04 0.02
CA GLY A 91 -6.31 11.35 0.82
C GLY A 91 -6.77 12.80 0.62
N SER A 92 -5.84 13.74 0.56
CA SER A 92 -6.12 15.15 0.26
C SER A 92 -6.68 15.33 -1.15
N ASP A 93 -6.11 14.64 -2.14
CA ASP A 93 -6.55 14.71 -3.54
C ASP A 93 -7.98 14.18 -3.69
N ILE A 94 -8.26 12.95 -3.23
CA ILE A 94 -9.58 12.34 -3.37
C ILE A 94 -10.66 12.95 -2.47
N SER A 95 -10.29 13.79 -1.50
CA SER A 95 -11.25 14.49 -0.65
C SER A 95 -12.03 15.57 -1.41
N THR A 96 -11.62 15.91 -2.62
CA THR A 96 -12.29 16.87 -3.49
C THR A 96 -12.42 16.31 -4.90
N PRO A 97 -13.57 16.44 -5.60
CA PRO A 97 -13.71 16.00 -6.98
C PRO A 97 -12.61 16.57 -7.88
N PHE A 98 -12.11 15.76 -8.77
CA PHE A 98 -11.06 16.16 -9.71
C PHE A 98 -11.65 16.98 -10.86
N VAL A 99 -11.00 18.11 -11.19
CA VAL A 99 -11.31 18.94 -12.35
C VAL A 99 -10.02 19.12 -13.15
N ASP A 100 -10.04 18.69 -14.41
CA ASP A 100 -8.88 18.83 -15.28
C ASP A 100 -8.53 20.30 -15.53
N GLY A 101 -7.25 20.66 -15.43
CA GLY A 101 -6.76 22.02 -15.64
C GLY A 101 -7.03 22.99 -14.50
N GLU A 102 -7.49 22.54 -13.33
CA GLU A 102 -7.65 23.41 -12.16
C GLU A 102 -6.30 23.81 -11.54
N ASP A 103 -6.26 25.01 -10.96
CA ASP A 103 -5.09 25.54 -10.24
C ASP A 103 -5.05 25.03 -8.78
N ARG A 104 -5.13 23.72 -8.60
CA ARG A 104 -5.03 23.04 -7.29
C ARG A 104 -3.89 22.04 -7.30
N ILE A 105 -3.15 21.95 -6.19
CA ILE A 105 -2.12 20.92 -6.03
C ILE A 105 -2.83 19.56 -5.96
N ARG A 106 -2.48 18.69 -6.90
CA ARG A 106 -2.97 17.33 -7.01
C ARG A 106 -1.82 16.33 -6.84
N PHE A 107 -2.15 15.08 -6.61
CA PHE A 107 -1.17 14.01 -6.58
C PHE A 107 -0.47 13.92 -7.94
N PRO A 108 0.88 13.95 -7.99
CA PRO A 108 1.61 14.13 -9.23
C PRO A 108 1.77 12.84 -10.03
N GLN A 109 1.82 12.94 -11.35
CA GLN A 109 2.09 11.82 -12.27
C GLN A 109 3.53 11.29 -12.12
N GLU A 110 4.47 12.14 -11.73
CA GLU A 110 5.86 11.81 -11.50
C GLU A 110 6.02 10.71 -10.45
N SER A 111 5.22 10.72 -9.38
CA SER A 111 5.22 9.64 -8.37
C SER A 111 4.87 8.27 -8.96
N VAL A 112 3.99 8.23 -9.96
CA VAL A 112 3.65 6.98 -10.67
C VAL A 112 4.83 6.47 -11.49
N GLU A 113 5.52 7.38 -12.17
CA GLU A 113 6.68 7.07 -13.01
C GLU A 113 7.86 6.57 -12.16
N GLU A 114 8.19 7.27 -11.09
CA GLU A 114 9.23 6.89 -10.13
C GLU A 114 8.97 5.51 -9.51
N LEU A 115 7.73 5.26 -9.07
CA LEU A 115 7.35 3.96 -8.51
C LEU A 115 7.42 2.85 -9.56
N THR A 116 6.98 3.11 -10.80
CA THR A 116 7.06 2.16 -11.90
C THR A 116 8.51 1.78 -12.22
N GLU A 117 9.40 2.77 -12.25
CA GLU A 117 10.84 2.53 -12.47
C GLU A 117 11.45 1.71 -11.33
N LEU A 118 11.11 2.04 -10.08
CA LEU A 118 11.58 1.31 -8.90
C LEU A 118 11.15 -0.17 -8.95
N ILE A 119 9.88 -0.45 -9.27
CA ILE A 119 9.37 -1.82 -9.44
C ILE A 119 10.15 -2.55 -10.53
N GLY A 120 10.35 -1.92 -11.69
CA GLY A 120 11.09 -2.49 -12.79
C GLY A 120 12.51 -2.90 -12.41
N ARG A 121 13.23 -2.03 -11.67
CA ARG A 121 14.57 -2.32 -11.18
C ARG A 121 14.58 -3.47 -10.16
N LEU A 122 13.66 -3.48 -9.20
CA LEU A 122 13.60 -4.50 -8.16
C LEU A 122 13.18 -5.87 -8.70
N THR A 123 12.33 -5.92 -9.71
CA THR A 123 11.90 -7.16 -10.35
C THR A 123 13.06 -7.93 -10.98
N LEU A 124 14.12 -7.24 -11.40
CA LEU A 124 15.34 -7.88 -11.93
C LEU A 124 16.08 -8.77 -10.92
N ALA A 125 15.82 -8.58 -9.62
CA ALA A 125 16.38 -9.41 -8.56
C ALA A 125 15.61 -10.72 -8.31
N LEU A 126 14.51 -10.94 -9.01
CA LEU A 126 13.57 -12.02 -8.75
C LEU A 126 13.45 -12.96 -9.94
N GLU A 127 13.41 -14.25 -9.68
CA GLU A 127 13.06 -15.24 -10.70
C GLU A 127 11.58 -15.11 -11.10
N PRO A 128 11.23 -15.36 -12.39
CA PRO A 128 9.86 -15.41 -12.84
C PRO A 128 9.02 -16.43 -12.05
N LEU A 129 7.76 -16.11 -11.84
CA LEU A 129 6.80 -17.04 -11.22
C LEU A 129 6.02 -17.81 -12.30
N ASP A 130 5.82 -19.09 -12.06
CA ASP A 130 4.99 -20.00 -12.85
C ASP A 130 3.65 -20.33 -12.15
N SER A 131 3.45 -19.86 -10.92
CA SER A 131 2.24 -20.07 -10.11
C SER A 131 2.08 -18.94 -9.08
N PHE A 132 0.91 -18.86 -8.44
CA PHE A 132 0.74 -18.02 -7.26
C PHE A 132 1.57 -18.58 -6.09
N ILE A 133 2.03 -17.68 -5.24
CA ILE A 133 2.70 -18.02 -3.98
C ILE A 133 1.73 -17.85 -2.81
N LEU A 134 1.88 -18.71 -1.80
CA LEU A 134 1.17 -18.54 -0.54
C LEU A 134 1.89 -17.50 0.31
N PRO A 135 1.16 -16.53 0.90
CA PRO A 135 1.77 -15.55 1.79
C PRO A 135 2.30 -16.21 3.06
N GLN A 136 3.60 -16.38 3.17
CA GLN A 136 4.32 -17.01 4.29
C GLN A 136 5.65 -16.30 4.50
N GLY A 137 6.29 -16.50 5.65
CA GLY A 137 7.56 -15.87 6.00
C GLY A 137 7.51 -15.18 7.36
N SER A 138 8.48 -14.34 7.63
CA SER A 138 8.50 -13.52 8.85
C SER A 138 7.38 -12.50 8.89
N LEU A 139 7.24 -11.85 10.04
CA LEU A 139 6.21 -10.83 10.24
C LEU A 139 6.33 -9.67 9.23
N ARG A 140 7.55 -9.23 8.88
CA ARG A 140 7.75 -8.16 7.87
C ARG A 140 7.29 -8.57 6.47
N VAL A 141 7.50 -9.84 6.08
CA VAL A 141 7.01 -10.40 4.81
C VAL A 141 5.47 -10.45 4.81
N LEU A 142 4.89 -10.95 5.91
CA LEU A 142 3.42 -11.02 6.04
C LEU A 142 2.77 -9.64 6.04
N ILE A 143 3.38 -8.64 6.70
CA ILE A 143 2.90 -7.26 6.68
C ILE A 143 3.02 -6.66 5.27
N ALA A 144 4.08 -6.96 4.50
CA ALA A 144 4.20 -6.51 3.12
C ALA A 144 3.05 -7.05 2.25
N HIS A 145 2.70 -8.34 2.39
CA HIS A 145 1.54 -8.92 1.71
C HIS A 145 0.20 -8.34 2.19
N ASP A 146 0.08 -8.01 3.47
CA ASP A 146 -1.12 -7.38 4.03
C ASP A 146 -1.30 -5.96 3.48
N ILE A 147 -0.23 -5.13 3.45
CA ILE A 147 -0.26 -3.82 2.79
C ILE A 147 -0.70 -3.95 1.33
N ARG A 148 -0.15 -4.92 0.58
CA ARG A 148 -0.57 -5.18 -0.80
C ARG A 148 -2.08 -5.38 -0.90
N THR A 149 -2.67 -6.16 -0.01
CA THR A 149 -4.12 -6.43 -0.06
C THR A 149 -4.94 -5.21 0.33
N LEU A 150 -4.50 -4.43 1.31
CA LEU A 150 -5.14 -3.18 1.71
C LEU A 150 -5.07 -2.12 0.60
N VAL A 151 -3.93 -1.98 -0.09
CA VAL A 151 -3.78 -1.08 -1.25
C VAL A 151 -4.75 -1.48 -2.36
N ARG A 152 -4.89 -2.77 -2.68
CA ARG A 152 -5.87 -3.25 -3.66
C ARG A 152 -7.31 -2.94 -3.24
N GLN A 153 -7.63 -3.07 -1.96
CA GLN A 153 -8.94 -2.68 -1.44
C GLN A 153 -9.18 -1.18 -1.56
N ALA A 154 -8.16 -0.36 -1.23
CA ALA A 154 -8.23 1.08 -1.39
C ALA A 154 -8.44 1.49 -2.86
N GLU A 155 -7.70 0.87 -3.79
CA GLU A 155 -7.88 1.08 -5.24
C GLU A 155 -9.32 0.79 -5.67
N ILE A 156 -9.90 -0.34 -5.26
CA ILE A 156 -11.30 -0.71 -5.57
C ILE A 156 -12.26 0.36 -5.05
N HIS A 157 -12.09 0.82 -3.81
CA HIS A 157 -12.97 1.84 -3.24
C HIS A 157 -12.80 3.23 -3.91
N VAL A 158 -11.60 3.54 -4.44
CA VAL A 158 -11.40 4.76 -5.24
C VAL A 158 -12.13 4.65 -6.58
N TRP A 159 -12.13 3.46 -7.22
CA TRP A 159 -12.92 3.21 -8.43
C TRP A 159 -14.44 3.27 -8.22
N ASP A 160 -14.93 3.05 -6.99
CA ASP A 160 -16.36 3.18 -6.65
C ASP A 160 -16.84 4.66 -6.56
N ILE A 161 -15.91 5.63 -6.60
CA ILE A 161 -16.26 7.07 -6.59
C ILE A 161 -16.85 7.44 -7.94
N GLU A 162 -18.12 7.94 -7.95
CA GLU A 162 -18.84 8.28 -9.18
C GLU A 162 -18.30 9.53 -9.87
N GLU A 163 -17.80 10.50 -9.07
CA GLU A 163 -17.23 11.73 -9.61
C GLU A 163 -15.81 11.49 -10.09
N ALA A 164 -15.32 12.38 -10.95
CA ALA A 164 -13.96 12.29 -11.47
C ALA A 164 -12.91 12.24 -10.35
N VAL A 165 -11.95 11.34 -10.51
CA VAL A 165 -10.77 11.16 -9.65
C VAL A 165 -9.52 11.39 -10.48
N ASN A 166 -8.50 11.97 -9.87
CA ASN A 166 -7.20 12.14 -10.50
C ASN A 166 -6.65 10.79 -11.00
N PRO A 167 -6.40 10.64 -12.32
CA PRO A 167 -5.89 9.38 -12.88
C PRO A 167 -4.56 8.93 -12.28
N ALA A 168 -3.70 9.85 -11.84
CA ALA A 168 -2.43 9.52 -11.19
C ALA A 168 -2.64 8.75 -9.89
N VAL A 169 -3.69 9.06 -9.12
CA VAL A 169 -4.03 8.35 -7.88
C VAL A 169 -4.36 6.88 -8.16
N LEU A 170 -5.21 6.62 -9.17
CA LEU A 170 -5.60 5.26 -9.54
C LEU A 170 -4.41 4.44 -10.04
N GLN A 171 -3.58 5.05 -10.89
CA GLN A 171 -2.37 4.42 -11.41
C GLN A 171 -1.37 4.13 -10.29
N PHE A 172 -1.17 5.08 -9.38
CA PHE A 172 -0.25 4.91 -8.25
C PHE A 172 -0.68 3.78 -7.33
N LEU A 173 -1.95 3.71 -6.92
CA LEU A 173 -2.45 2.63 -6.07
C LEU A 173 -2.28 1.26 -6.74
N ASN A 174 -2.54 1.15 -8.03
CA ASN A 174 -2.28 -0.08 -8.77
C ASN A 174 -0.80 -0.47 -8.72
N ARG A 175 0.13 0.45 -9.01
CA ARG A 175 1.58 0.23 -8.92
C ARG A 175 2.04 -0.06 -7.49
N LEU A 176 1.48 0.61 -6.50
CA LEU A 176 1.85 0.40 -5.10
C LEU A 176 1.53 -1.04 -4.65
N SER A 177 0.43 -1.61 -5.14
CA SER A 177 0.12 -3.02 -4.88
C SER A 177 1.15 -3.97 -5.50
N ASP A 178 1.61 -3.68 -6.72
CA ASP A 178 2.66 -4.45 -7.40
C ASP A 178 4.01 -4.32 -6.66
N PHE A 179 4.34 -3.11 -6.22
CA PHE A 179 5.54 -2.84 -5.42
C PHE A 179 5.58 -3.71 -4.15
N TRP A 180 4.51 -3.74 -3.37
CA TRP A 180 4.46 -4.52 -2.14
C TRP A 180 4.52 -6.02 -2.38
N PHE A 181 4.04 -6.49 -3.53
CA PHE A 181 4.24 -7.88 -3.94
C PHE A 181 5.71 -8.18 -4.23
N VAL A 182 6.38 -7.33 -5.01
CA VAL A 182 7.80 -7.45 -5.35
C VAL A 182 8.66 -7.37 -4.08
N LEU A 183 8.43 -6.38 -3.23
CA LEU A 183 9.16 -6.22 -1.96
C LEU A 183 8.97 -7.42 -1.04
N GLY A 184 7.75 -7.93 -0.90
CA GLY A 184 7.46 -9.11 -0.08
C GLY A 184 8.26 -10.34 -0.54
N ARG A 185 8.38 -10.54 -1.86
CA ARG A 185 9.21 -11.61 -2.44
C ARG A 185 10.72 -11.41 -2.17
N ILE A 186 11.22 -10.19 -2.27
CA ILE A 186 12.64 -9.89 -2.00
C ILE A 186 12.94 -10.12 -0.52
N LEU A 187 12.10 -9.66 0.39
CA LEU A 187 12.23 -9.89 1.83
C LEU A 187 12.22 -11.38 2.18
N PHE A 188 11.34 -12.15 1.54
CA PHE A 188 11.29 -13.58 1.71
C PHE A 188 12.56 -14.27 1.18
N ALA A 189 13.07 -13.87 -0.01
CA ALA A 189 14.29 -14.41 -0.58
C ALA A 189 15.52 -14.12 0.29
N GLU A 190 15.61 -12.93 0.92
CA GLU A 190 16.66 -12.60 1.88
C GLU A 190 16.65 -13.56 3.08
N GLU A 191 15.46 -13.86 3.62
CA GLU A 191 15.30 -14.79 4.75
C GLU A 191 15.69 -16.23 4.40
N THR A 192 15.39 -16.67 3.17
CA THR A 192 15.68 -18.03 2.72
C THR A 192 17.16 -18.24 2.44
N GLN A 193 17.91 -17.22 2.03
CA GLN A 193 19.38 -17.30 1.93
C GLN A 193 20.05 -17.52 3.30
N THR A 194 19.39 -17.17 4.39
CA THR A 194 19.83 -17.38 5.77
C THR A 194 19.31 -18.69 6.39
N GLY A 195 18.69 -19.59 5.60
CA GLY A 195 18.23 -20.92 6.04
C GLY A 195 16.72 -21.10 6.10
N GLY A 196 15.94 -20.21 5.45
CA GLY A 196 14.49 -20.33 5.34
C GLY A 196 14.03 -21.32 4.25
N THR A 197 12.72 -21.55 4.18
CA THR A 197 12.07 -22.44 3.20
C THR A 197 11.73 -21.68 1.92
N GLU A 198 11.70 -22.36 0.77
CA GLU A 198 11.19 -21.76 -0.49
C GLU A 198 9.74 -21.32 -0.39
N ASN A 199 9.35 -20.29 -1.19
CA ASN A 199 7.96 -19.89 -1.32
C ASN A 199 7.08 -21.10 -1.70
N GLN A 200 6.12 -21.44 -0.84
CA GLN A 200 5.16 -22.47 -1.18
C GLN A 200 4.24 -21.98 -2.30
N LYS A 201 4.24 -22.71 -3.42
CA LYS A 201 3.37 -22.42 -4.55
C LYS A 201 1.95 -22.92 -4.30
N TRP A 202 0.98 -22.22 -4.84
CA TRP A 202 -0.40 -22.69 -4.86
C TRP A 202 -0.54 -23.81 -5.89
N GLU A 203 -1.13 -24.91 -5.45
CA GLU A 203 -1.41 -26.08 -6.27
C GLU A 203 -2.95 -26.28 -6.36
N PRO A 204 -3.55 -26.07 -7.55
CA PRO A 204 -4.98 -26.18 -7.70
C PRO A 204 -5.46 -27.63 -7.55
N ARG A 205 -6.62 -27.82 -6.92
CA ARG A 205 -7.37 -29.08 -6.85
C ARG A 205 -6.65 -30.26 -6.16
N GLN A 206 -5.58 -30.04 -5.44
CA GLN A 206 -4.97 -31.09 -4.62
C GLN A 206 -5.68 -31.23 -3.27
N LYS A 207 -5.83 -32.49 -2.83
CA LYS A 207 -6.30 -32.78 -1.47
C LYS A 207 -5.17 -32.44 -0.50
N GLN A 208 -5.30 -31.33 0.20
CA GLN A 208 -4.30 -30.89 1.16
C GLN A 208 -4.31 -31.79 2.40
N ASP A 209 -3.16 -32.28 2.84
CA ASP A 209 -3.00 -32.88 4.15
C ASP A 209 -3.15 -31.77 5.20
N ARG A 210 -4.20 -31.86 6.02
CA ARG A 210 -4.48 -30.88 7.07
C ARG A 210 -3.64 -31.07 8.31
N GLY A 211 -2.68 -32.02 8.30
CA GLY A 211 -1.80 -32.29 9.44
C GLY A 211 -2.50 -32.81 10.68
N CYS A 212 -3.78 -33.17 10.56
CA CYS A 212 -4.60 -33.68 11.68
C CYS A 212 -4.69 -35.19 11.62
N ARG A 213 -4.08 -35.88 12.60
CA ARG A 213 -4.18 -37.36 12.76
C ARG A 213 -4.97 -37.64 14.01
N PHE A 214 -6.12 -38.36 13.86
CA PHE A 214 -6.84 -38.90 14.99
C PHE A 214 -6.19 -40.26 15.35
N THR A 215 -5.59 -40.37 16.52
CA THR A 215 -5.22 -41.67 17.10
C THR A 215 -6.45 -42.28 17.73
N GLN A 216 -6.88 -43.46 17.24
CA GLN A 216 -7.88 -44.26 17.95
C GLN A 216 -7.24 -44.73 19.26
N THR A 217 -7.83 -44.35 20.38
CA THR A 217 -7.56 -44.93 21.72
C THR A 217 -8.25 -46.26 21.89
#